data_d94fac2b499a4619a31bb65c554f9562
#
_entry.id   d94fac2b499a4619a31bb65c554f9562
#
_cell.length_a   1.000
_cell.length_b   1.000
_cell.length_c   1.000
_cell.angle_alpha   90.00
_cell.angle_beta   90.00
_cell.angle_gamma   90.00
#
_symmetry.space_group_name_H-M   'P 1'
#
loop_
_entity.id
_entity.type
_entity.pdbx_description
1 polymer ?
#
loop_
_entity_poly.entity_id
_entity_poly.type
_entity_poly.pdbx_seq_one_letter_code
_entity_poly.pdbx_strand_id
1 'polypeptide(L)'
;VSGDGQRISVTDEGVARLRREYADYRRLFDDDALSLTGRVTSGMGEGRHYISLDGYMRQFHERLGYDPYPGTLNVDLEERSVRARAEIEAFEAVPVDGWEDEDRTFGPATCYAATVSRVDDGRRYEGAHAIIPERTHHDADQIEVIAPDRLRDELDLVDGDRVALRVVDTERADR
;
A
#
# COMPACT_ATOMS: atom_id res chain seq x y z
N VAL A 1 17.36 -57.32 8.99
CA VAL A 1 18.19 -56.12 9.32
C VAL A 1 17.23 -55.02 9.75
N SER A 2 17.06 -54.89 11.09
CA SER A 2 16.21 -53.83 11.67
C SER A 2 16.98 -52.51 11.60
N GLY A 3 16.57 -51.62 10.72
CA GLY A 3 17.04 -50.22 10.72
C GLY A 3 16.38 -49.51 11.86
N ASP A 4 17.15 -49.16 12.89
CA ASP A 4 16.73 -48.32 14.01
C ASP A 4 16.60 -46.88 13.48
N GLY A 5 15.40 -46.53 13.08
CA GLY A 5 15.07 -45.19 12.60
C GLY A 5 15.07 -44.20 13.76
N GLN A 6 16.17 -43.50 13.94
CA GLN A 6 16.29 -42.40 14.92
C GLN A 6 15.29 -41.32 14.59
N ARG A 7 14.23 -41.19 15.38
CA ARG A 7 13.22 -40.14 15.22
C ARG A 7 13.77 -38.84 15.81
N ILE A 8 14.10 -37.88 14.96
CA ILE A 8 14.53 -36.53 15.36
C ILE A 8 13.26 -35.68 15.52
N SER A 9 13.07 -35.10 16.69
CA SER A 9 12.02 -34.12 16.96
C SER A 9 12.66 -32.75 17.25
N VAL A 10 12.05 -31.71 16.70
CA VAL A 10 12.47 -30.33 16.98
C VAL A 10 11.83 -29.91 18.31
N THR A 11 12.62 -29.43 19.25
CA THR A 11 12.14 -28.89 20.52
C THR A 11 11.39 -27.58 20.35
N ASP A 12 10.56 -27.18 21.33
CA ASP A 12 9.86 -25.90 21.29
C ASP A 12 10.81 -24.71 21.16
N GLU A 13 11.98 -24.78 21.80
CA GLU A 13 13.05 -23.79 21.68
C GLU A 13 13.63 -23.80 20.26
N GLY A 14 13.81 -24.96 19.65
CA GLY A 14 14.22 -25.11 18.25
C GLY A 14 13.20 -24.52 17.29
N VAL A 15 11.91 -24.76 17.51
CA VAL A 15 10.82 -24.15 16.71
C VAL A 15 10.83 -22.62 16.86
N ALA A 16 10.99 -22.10 18.08
CA ALA A 16 11.06 -20.66 18.33
C ALA A 16 12.26 -20.01 17.63
N ARG A 17 13.41 -20.70 17.59
CA ARG A 17 14.60 -20.25 16.88
C ARG A 17 14.38 -20.25 15.36
N LEU A 18 13.82 -21.33 14.80
CA LEU A 18 13.50 -21.42 13.39
C LEU A 18 12.51 -20.34 12.94
N ARG A 19 11.52 -20.03 13.79
CA ARG A 19 10.57 -18.94 13.50
C ARG A 19 11.25 -17.57 13.47
N ARG A 20 12.20 -17.32 14.35
CA ARG A 20 13.00 -16.07 14.34
C ARG A 20 13.88 -16.01 13.09
N GLU A 21 14.62 -17.07 12.79
CA GLU A 21 15.44 -17.13 11.57
C GLU A 21 14.58 -17.01 10.30
N TYR A 22 13.40 -17.63 10.26
CA TYR A 22 12.45 -17.47 9.15
C TYR A 22 11.96 -16.04 9.01
N ALA A 23 11.66 -15.35 10.13
CA ALA A 23 11.30 -13.95 10.12
C ALA A 23 12.44 -13.06 9.61
N ASP A 24 13.69 -13.37 9.99
CA ASP A 24 14.87 -12.66 9.50
C ASP A 24 15.14 -12.95 8.03
N TYR A 25 14.99 -14.20 7.57
CA TYR A 25 15.06 -14.53 6.15
C TYR A 25 13.95 -13.86 5.34
N ARG A 26 12.72 -13.84 5.86
CA ARG A 26 11.64 -13.08 5.21
C ARG A 26 12.01 -11.61 5.03
N ARG A 27 12.60 -10.98 6.03
CA ARG A 27 13.06 -9.59 5.91
C ARG A 27 14.11 -9.41 4.82
N LEU A 28 15.05 -10.38 4.68
CA LEU A 28 16.10 -10.33 3.66
C LEU A 28 15.58 -10.59 2.25
N PHE A 29 14.48 -11.34 2.10
CA PHE A 29 13.89 -11.68 0.80
C PHE A 29 12.63 -10.85 0.49
N ASP A 30 11.95 -10.28 1.51
CA ASP A 30 10.83 -9.34 1.36
C ASP A 30 11.30 -7.87 1.40
N ASP A 31 12.60 -7.61 1.35
CA ASP A 31 13.20 -6.25 1.32
C ASP A 31 12.75 -5.43 0.08
N ASP A 32 12.09 -6.06 -0.86
CA ASP A 32 11.50 -5.43 -2.04
C ASP A 32 10.04 -4.97 -1.83
N ALA A 33 9.50 -5.04 -0.61
CA ALA A 33 8.13 -4.60 -0.33
C ALA A 33 7.98 -3.96 1.06
N LEU A 34 7.35 -2.79 1.10
CA LEU A 34 6.93 -2.14 2.34
C LEU A 34 5.49 -2.55 2.66
N SER A 35 5.25 -3.06 3.86
CA SER A 35 3.92 -3.41 4.33
C SER A 35 3.43 -2.42 5.39
N LEU A 36 2.34 -1.73 5.09
CA LEU A 36 1.65 -0.79 5.96
C LEU A 36 0.28 -1.33 6.33
N THR A 37 -0.08 -1.30 7.59
CA THR A 37 -1.40 -1.72 8.08
C THR A 37 -2.15 -0.55 8.69
N GLY A 38 -3.46 -0.57 8.54
CA GLY A 38 -4.32 0.48 9.06
C GLY A 38 -5.79 0.11 8.99
N ARG A 39 -6.64 1.08 9.31
CA ARG A 39 -8.10 0.93 9.26
C ARG A 39 -8.70 1.84 8.22
N VAL A 40 -9.66 1.30 7.49
CA VAL A 40 -10.45 2.07 6.53
C VAL A 40 -11.24 3.15 7.25
N THR A 41 -11.20 4.35 6.71
CA THR A 41 -11.93 5.50 7.23
C THR A 41 -12.61 6.27 6.11
N SER A 42 -13.72 6.90 6.42
CA SER A 42 -14.35 7.86 5.52
C SER A 42 -13.60 9.19 5.64
N GLY A 43 -12.76 9.49 4.66
CA GLY A 43 -12.12 10.81 4.56
C GLY A 43 -13.15 11.94 4.45
N MET A 44 -12.69 13.17 4.56
CA MET A 44 -13.55 14.37 4.44
C MET A 44 -14.13 14.57 3.02
N GLY A 45 -13.93 13.65 2.10
CA GLY A 45 -14.46 13.67 0.73
C GLY A 45 -13.68 14.57 -0.23
N GLU A 46 -12.63 15.22 0.23
CA GLU A 46 -11.81 16.12 -0.61
C GLU A 46 -11.05 15.34 -1.69
N GLY A 47 -10.55 14.14 -1.41
CA GLY A 47 -9.86 13.30 -2.36
C GLY A 47 -10.69 13.00 -3.61
N ARG A 48 -12.02 12.85 -3.46
CA ARG A 48 -12.92 12.62 -4.60
C ARG A 48 -12.91 13.78 -5.60
N HIS A 49 -12.87 15.00 -5.10
CA HIS A 49 -12.84 16.18 -5.95
C HIS A 49 -11.51 16.29 -6.70
N TYR A 50 -10.39 16.13 -5.99
CA TYR A 50 -9.07 16.33 -6.60
C TYR A 50 -8.72 15.26 -7.63
N ILE A 51 -9.00 13.99 -7.34
CA ILE A 51 -8.70 12.88 -8.26
C ILE A 51 -9.44 13.02 -9.59
N SER A 52 -10.63 13.60 -9.58
CA SER A 52 -11.48 13.76 -10.77
C SER A 52 -11.13 14.96 -11.64
N LEU A 53 -10.17 15.78 -11.26
CA LEU A 53 -9.78 16.97 -12.04
C LEU A 53 -9.00 16.56 -13.31
N ASP A 54 -9.34 17.18 -14.43
CA ASP A 54 -8.79 16.83 -15.76
C ASP A 54 -7.25 16.84 -15.80
N GLY A 55 -6.61 17.79 -15.10
CA GLY A 55 -5.16 17.90 -15.05
C GLY A 55 -4.47 16.72 -14.36
N TYR A 56 -5.11 16.13 -13.35
CA TYR A 56 -4.64 14.91 -12.72
C TYR A 56 -5.03 13.65 -13.48
N MET A 57 -6.29 13.56 -13.94
CA MET A 57 -6.80 12.38 -14.65
C MET A 57 -5.95 12.05 -15.88
N ARG A 58 -5.56 13.06 -16.66
CA ARG A 58 -4.67 12.86 -17.81
C ARG A 58 -3.34 12.26 -17.40
N GLN A 59 -2.72 12.77 -16.32
CA GLN A 59 -1.45 12.26 -15.84
C GLN A 59 -1.55 10.84 -15.28
N PHE A 60 -2.63 10.52 -14.57
CA PHE A 60 -2.88 9.14 -14.12
C PHE A 60 -3.01 8.19 -15.29
N HIS A 61 -3.80 8.55 -16.30
CA HIS A 61 -3.94 7.75 -17.53
C HIS A 61 -2.58 7.50 -18.19
N GLU A 62 -1.80 8.55 -18.41
CA GLU A 62 -0.50 8.47 -19.10
C GLU A 62 0.57 7.75 -18.29
N ARG A 63 0.63 7.94 -16.96
CA ARG A 63 1.72 7.49 -16.11
C ARG A 63 1.42 6.21 -15.35
N LEU A 64 0.17 5.99 -14.94
CA LEU A 64 -0.25 4.77 -14.24
C LEU A 64 -0.91 3.75 -15.17
N GLY A 65 -1.31 4.18 -16.38
CA GLY A 65 -1.95 3.32 -17.38
C GLY A 65 -3.44 3.06 -17.15
N TYR A 66 -4.08 3.83 -16.28
CA TYR A 66 -5.52 3.71 -16.03
C TYR A 66 -6.15 5.04 -15.60
N ASP A 67 -7.47 5.11 -15.72
CA ASP A 67 -8.29 6.19 -15.18
C ASP A 67 -8.77 5.78 -13.78
N PRO A 68 -8.35 6.47 -12.70
CA PRO A 68 -8.80 6.11 -11.37
C PRO A 68 -10.30 6.25 -11.20
N TYR A 69 -10.89 5.37 -10.39
CA TYR A 69 -12.22 5.60 -9.82
C TYR A 69 -12.22 6.99 -9.14
N PRO A 70 -13.28 7.80 -9.31
CA PRO A 70 -13.35 9.15 -8.76
C PRO A 70 -13.52 9.13 -7.23
N GLY A 71 -12.44 8.87 -6.53
CA GLY A 71 -12.36 8.79 -5.08
C GLY A 71 -11.12 8.07 -4.61
N THR A 72 -10.81 8.21 -3.34
CA THR A 72 -9.69 7.54 -2.67
C THR A 72 -10.19 6.59 -1.59
N LEU A 73 -9.47 5.51 -1.37
CA LEU A 73 -9.59 4.73 -0.15
C LEU A 73 -8.68 5.38 0.91
N ASN A 74 -9.28 5.88 1.98
CA ASN A 74 -8.55 6.47 3.09
C ASN A 74 -8.26 5.40 4.15
N VAL A 75 -7.02 5.35 4.61
CA VAL A 75 -6.55 4.39 5.61
C VAL A 75 -5.82 5.12 6.71
N ASP A 76 -6.33 5.02 7.94
CA ASP A 76 -5.65 5.47 9.16
C ASP A 76 -4.64 4.40 9.55
N LEU A 77 -3.36 4.74 9.48
CA LEU A 77 -2.25 3.81 9.71
C LEU A 77 -2.11 3.49 11.20
N GLU A 78 -1.81 2.23 11.50
CA GLU A 78 -1.40 1.81 12.84
C GLU A 78 -0.03 2.43 13.19
N GLU A 79 0.24 2.68 14.46
CA GLU A 79 1.43 3.39 14.95
C GLU A 79 2.76 2.86 14.35
N ARG A 80 2.87 1.53 14.22
CA ARG A 80 4.04 0.91 13.60
C ARG A 80 4.18 1.29 12.12
N SER A 81 3.07 1.34 11.41
CA SER A 81 3.01 1.68 9.99
C SER A 81 3.24 3.18 9.74
N VAL A 82 2.82 4.04 10.66
CA VAL A 82 3.16 5.48 10.63
C VAL A 82 4.69 5.67 10.60
N ARG A 83 5.41 4.93 11.43
CA ARG A 83 6.89 4.99 11.45
C ARG A 83 7.51 4.42 10.19
N ALA A 84 6.98 3.29 9.68
CA ALA A 84 7.48 2.65 8.48
C ALA A 84 7.14 3.42 7.20
N ARG A 85 6.14 4.29 7.22
CA ARG A 85 5.72 5.07 6.04
C ARG A 85 6.85 5.90 5.43
N ALA A 86 7.79 6.39 6.21
CA ALA A 86 8.93 7.14 5.71
C ALA A 86 9.81 6.32 4.74
N GLU A 87 9.78 4.99 4.85
CA GLU A 87 10.51 4.08 3.97
C GLU A 87 9.92 4.00 2.56
N ILE A 88 8.69 4.51 2.34
CA ILE A 88 8.03 4.50 1.04
C ILE A 88 8.82 5.26 -0.02
N GLU A 89 9.57 6.29 0.38
CA GLU A 89 10.38 7.11 -0.52
C GLU A 89 11.56 6.34 -1.14
N ALA A 90 11.89 5.17 -0.61
CA ALA A 90 12.91 4.28 -1.19
C ALA A 90 12.39 3.44 -2.37
N PHE A 91 11.08 3.43 -2.61
CA PHE A 91 10.44 2.69 -3.68
C PHE A 91 10.33 3.51 -4.96
N GLU A 92 10.11 2.81 -6.09
CA GLU A 92 9.88 3.46 -7.37
C GLU A 92 8.67 4.39 -7.31
N ALA A 93 8.92 5.65 -7.61
CA ALA A 93 7.96 6.72 -7.52
C ALA A 93 7.46 7.13 -8.91
N VAL A 94 6.15 7.20 -9.07
CA VAL A 94 5.51 7.80 -10.24
C VAL A 94 5.09 9.22 -9.89
N PRO A 95 5.81 10.25 -10.36
CA PRO A 95 5.48 11.64 -10.04
C PRO A 95 4.23 12.08 -10.80
N VAL A 96 3.40 12.88 -10.13
CA VAL A 96 2.26 13.59 -10.70
C VAL A 96 2.50 15.08 -10.52
N ASP A 97 2.64 15.80 -11.62
CA ASP A 97 3.00 17.21 -11.57
C ASP A 97 1.84 18.07 -11.09
N GLY A 98 2.17 19.12 -10.34
CA GLY A 98 1.24 20.19 -10.05
C GLY A 98 0.83 20.91 -11.34
N TRP A 99 -0.33 21.53 -11.33
CA TRP A 99 -0.85 22.29 -12.45
C TRP A 99 -1.69 23.47 -11.97
N GLU A 100 -1.95 24.41 -12.86
CA GLU A 100 -2.73 25.61 -12.57
C GLU A 100 -3.91 25.68 -13.53
N ASP A 101 -5.07 26.08 -13.02
CA ASP A 101 -6.18 26.60 -13.82
C ASP A 101 -6.34 28.11 -13.61
N GLU A 102 -7.38 28.70 -14.17
CA GLU A 102 -7.59 30.16 -14.15
C GLU A 102 -7.67 30.73 -12.71
N ASP A 103 -8.08 29.93 -11.72
CA ASP A 103 -8.37 30.38 -10.36
C ASP A 103 -7.54 29.67 -9.27
N ARG A 104 -6.90 28.53 -9.55
CA ARG A 104 -6.26 27.70 -8.52
C ARG A 104 -4.98 27.03 -8.99
N THR A 105 -4.07 26.89 -8.03
CA THR A 105 -2.86 26.06 -8.17
C THR A 105 -3.07 24.73 -7.45
N PHE A 106 -2.80 23.64 -8.15
CA PHE A 106 -2.87 22.28 -7.63
C PHE A 106 -1.45 21.75 -7.44
N GLY A 107 -1.17 21.22 -6.25
CA GLY A 107 0.16 20.73 -5.89
C GLY A 107 0.52 19.41 -6.57
N PRO A 108 1.82 19.12 -6.67
CA PRO A 108 2.28 17.81 -7.12
C PRO A 108 2.00 16.73 -6.10
N ALA A 109 1.99 15.47 -6.57
CA ALA A 109 1.85 14.28 -5.74
C ALA A 109 2.78 13.18 -6.26
N THR A 110 2.97 12.16 -5.45
CA THR A 110 3.74 10.97 -5.83
C THR A 110 2.90 9.72 -5.65
N CYS A 111 2.89 8.84 -6.63
CA CYS A 111 2.20 7.57 -6.59
C CYS A 111 3.20 6.42 -6.46
N TYR A 112 2.84 5.41 -5.65
CA TYR A 112 3.61 4.19 -5.44
C TYR A 112 2.74 2.98 -5.70
N ALA A 113 3.21 2.04 -6.52
CA ALA A 113 2.46 0.83 -6.81
C ALA A 113 2.20 0.02 -5.53
N ALA A 114 0.97 -0.40 -5.36
CA ALA A 114 0.54 -1.07 -4.14
C ALA A 114 -0.51 -2.16 -4.39
N THR A 115 -0.47 -3.18 -3.56
CA THR A 115 -1.53 -4.16 -3.40
C THR A 115 -2.28 -3.87 -2.10
N VAL A 116 -3.59 -3.85 -2.14
CA VAL A 116 -4.45 -3.69 -0.96
C VAL A 116 -5.03 -5.03 -0.58
N SER A 117 -4.91 -5.42 0.68
CA SER A 117 -5.49 -6.67 1.20
C SER A 117 -6.37 -6.39 2.40
N ARG A 118 -7.57 -7.00 2.43
CA ARG A 118 -8.39 -7.09 3.63
C ARG A 118 -7.79 -8.12 4.57
N VAL A 119 -7.48 -7.71 5.81
CA VAL A 119 -6.74 -8.58 6.74
C VAL A 119 -7.58 -9.79 7.19
N ASP A 120 -8.89 -9.61 7.38
CA ASP A 120 -9.77 -10.62 7.99
C ASP A 120 -9.97 -11.86 7.11
N ASP A 121 -10.08 -11.70 5.79
CA ASP A 121 -10.39 -12.80 4.86
C ASP A 121 -9.32 -13.00 3.77
N GLY A 122 -8.30 -12.14 3.73
CA GLY A 122 -7.20 -12.24 2.78
C GLY A 122 -7.55 -11.85 1.34
N ARG A 123 -8.74 -11.30 1.08
CA ARG A 123 -9.06 -10.71 -0.22
C ARG A 123 -8.06 -9.61 -0.54
N ARG A 124 -7.62 -9.57 -1.78
CA ARG A 124 -6.64 -8.57 -2.23
C ARG A 124 -6.99 -8.00 -3.58
N TYR A 125 -6.57 -6.76 -3.78
CA TYR A 125 -6.66 -6.03 -5.03
C TYR A 125 -5.26 -5.60 -5.46
N GLU A 126 -4.87 -5.96 -6.67
CA GLU A 126 -3.59 -5.62 -7.28
C GLU A 126 -3.77 -4.47 -8.28
N GLY A 127 -2.72 -3.70 -8.53
CA GLY A 127 -2.78 -2.57 -9.48
C GLY A 127 -3.34 -1.28 -8.89
N ALA A 128 -3.42 -1.16 -7.58
CA ALA A 128 -3.67 0.10 -6.90
C ALA A 128 -2.39 0.92 -6.74
N HIS A 129 -2.52 2.19 -6.38
CA HIS A 129 -1.41 3.06 -6.03
C HIS A 129 -1.71 3.82 -4.75
N ALA A 130 -0.73 3.85 -3.84
CA ALA A 130 -0.73 4.83 -2.77
C ALA A 130 -0.39 6.20 -3.35
N ILE A 131 -1.15 7.25 -3.01
CA ILE A 131 -0.90 8.62 -3.46
C ILE A 131 -0.52 9.49 -2.27
N ILE A 132 0.60 10.22 -2.40
CA ILE A 132 1.14 11.10 -1.38
C ILE A 132 1.28 12.50 -1.98
N PRO A 133 0.42 13.46 -1.59
CA PRO A 133 0.58 14.85 -1.97
C PRO A 133 1.80 15.49 -1.30
N GLU A 134 2.57 16.31 -2.02
CA GLU A 134 3.77 16.96 -1.46
C GLU A 134 3.46 17.98 -0.35
N ARG A 135 2.28 18.58 -0.37
CA ARG A 135 1.91 19.69 0.54
C ARG A 135 1.10 19.30 1.75
N THR A 136 0.91 18.03 2.03
CA THR A 136 0.23 17.61 3.25
C THR A 136 1.19 17.68 4.44
N HIS A 137 1.17 18.79 5.15
CA HIS A 137 1.77 18.90 6.48
C HIS A 137 0.93 18.23 7.57
N HIS A 138 -0.18 17.59 7.18
CA HIS A 138 -1.13 16.96 8.07
C HIS A 138 -1.14 15.46 7.80
N ASP A 139 -1.12 14.71 8.89
CA ASP A 139 -1.49 13.33 9.00
C ASP A 139 -0.53 12.34 8.33
N ALA A 140 0.69 12.26 8.89
CA ALA A 140 1.57 11.11 8.62
C ALA A 140 0.94 9.76 8.98
N ASP A 141 -0.18 9.80 9.72
CA ASP A 141 -0.98 8.65 10.13
C ASP A 141 -2.06 8.24 9.10
N GLN A 142 -2.29 9.04 8.04
CA GLN A 142 -3.20 8.69 6.96
C GLN A 142 -2.46 8.41 5.66
N ILE A 143 -2.99 7.48 4.87
CA ILE A 143 -2.58 7.22 3.50
C ILE A 143 -3.80 7.06 2.61
N GLU A 144 -3.74 7.64 1.41
CA GLU A 144 -4.79 7.52 0.41
C GLU A 144 -4.37 6.55 -0.68
N VAL A 145 -5.33 5.77 -1.18
CA VAL A 145 -5.11 4.80 -2.25
C VAL A 145 -6.09 5.03 -3.38
N ILE A 146 -5.57 5.04 -4.61
CA ILE A 146 -6.33 5.11 -5.86
C ILE A 146 -6.24 3.81 -6.64
N ALA A 147 -7.26 3.51 -7.40
CA ALA A 147 -7.34 2.32 -8.25
C ALA A 147 -8.32 2.56 -9.40
N PRO A 148 -8.26 1.74 -10.49
CA PRO A 148 -9.28 1.79 -11.55
C PRO A 148 -10.70 1.57 -11.03
N ASP A 149 -10.83 0.70 -10.04
CA ASP A 149 -12.12 0.29 -9.47
C ASP A 149 -12.31 0.88 -8.06
N ARG A 150 -13.56 0.88 -7.59
CA ARG A 150 -13.87 1.28 -6.22
C ARG A 150 -13.43 0.20 -5.24
N LEU A 151 -12.29 0.41 -4.56
CA LEU A 151 -11.68 -0.56 -3.64
C LEU A 151 -12.63 -1.04 -2.53
N ARG A 152 -13.55 -0.19 -2.09
CA ARG A 152 -14.55 -0.58 -1.08
C ARG A 152 -15.50 -1.65 -1.59
N ASP A 153 -15.85 -1.62 -2.88
CA ASP A 153 -16.73 -2.61 -3.50
C ASP A 153 -15.96 -3.89 -3.82
N GLU A 154 -14.74 -3.77 -4.37
CA GLU A 154 -13.90 -4.91 -4.73
C GLU A 154 -13.49 -5.77 -3.53
N LEU A 155 -13.24 -5.13 -2.39
CA LEU A 155 -12.77 -5.79 -1.18
C LEU A 155 -13.87 -5.89 -0.10
N ASP A 156 -15.10 -5.46 -0.40
CA ASP A 156 -16.23 -5.43 0.54
C ASP A 156 -15.86 -4.76 1.86
N LEU A 157 -15.32 -3.52 1.76
CA LEU A 157 -14.78 -2.77 2.90
C LEU A 157 -15.79 -1.77 3.47
N VAL A 158 -15.86 -1.75 4.79
CA VAL A 158 -16.58 -0.72 5.57
C VAL A 158 -15.60 0.02 6.49
N ASP A 159 -16.02 1.15 7.01
CA ASP A 159 -15.22 1.92 7.98
C ASP A 159 -14.86 1.06 9.18
N GLY A 160 -13.59 1.12 9.60
CA GLY A 160 -13.03 0.33 10.68
C GLY A 160 -12.42 -1.01 10.25
N ASP A 161 -12.68 -1.49 9.03
CA ASP A 161 -12.03 -2.71 8.53
C ASP A 161 -10.52 -2.53 8.47
N ARG A 162 -9.81 -3.58 8.83
CA ARG A 162 -8.35 -3.60 8.82
C ARG A 162 -7.83 -4.02 7.45
N VAL A 163 -6.95 -3.20 6.88
CA VAL A 163 -6.32 -3.44 5.59
C VAL A 163 -4.79 -3.41 5.71
N ALA A 164 -4.15 -4.13 4.82
CA ALA A 164 -2.71 -4.08 4.61
C ALA A 164 -2.43 -3.56 3.20
N LEU A 165 -1.53 -2.58 3.11
CA LEU A 165 -0.99 -2.04 1.88
C LEU A 165 0.42 -2.62 1.70
N ARG A 166 0.65 -3.30 0.59
CA ARG A 166 1.98 -3.76 0.21
C ARG A 166 2.48 -2.92 -0.95
N VAL A 167 3.43 -2.03 -0.68
CA VAL A 167 4.11 -1.22 -1.69
C VAL A 167 5.24 -2.02 -2.30
N VAL A 168 5.36 -2.02 -3.61
CA VAL A 168 6.34 -2.82 -4.36
C VAL A 168 6.99 -1.99 -5.46
N ASP A 169 8.22 -2.35 -5.82
CA ASP A 169 8.85 -1.83 -7.03
C ASP A 169 8.37 -2.61 -8.25
N THR A 170 7.78 -1.91 -9.22
CA THR A 170 7.26 -2.52 -10.45
C THR A 170 8.35 -3.09 -11.34
N GLU A 171 9.54 -2.50 -11.36
CA GLU A 171 10.67 -2.99 -12.18
C GLU A 171 11.29 -4.31 -11.68
N ARG A 172 11.08 -4.67 -10.39
CA ARG A 172 11.64 -5.89 -9.79
C ARG A 172 10.69 -7.08 -9.80
N ALA A 173 9.39 -6.82 -9.96
CA ALA A 173 8.39 -7.89 -9.99
C ALA A 173 8.47 -8.78 -11.25
N ASP A 174 9.19 -8.34 -12.28
CA ASP A 174 9.31 -9.00 -13.60
C ASP A 174 10.63 -9.76 -13.78
N ARG A 175 11.40 -10.01 -12.69
CA ARG A 175 12.67 -10.76 -12.74
C ARG A 175 12.56 -12.11 -11.99
#